data_eb197b0ca4da97b063f00b071ed5d475
#
_entry.id   eb197b0ca4da97b063f00b071ed5d475
#
_cell.length_a   1.000
_cell.length_b   1.000
_cell.length_c   1.000
_cell.angle_alpha   90.00
_cell.angle_beta   90.00
_cell.angle_gamma   90.00
#
_symmetry.space_group_name_H-M   'P 1'
#
loop_
_entity.id
_entity.type
_entity.pdbx_description
1 polymer ?
#
loop_
_entity_poly.entity_id
_entity_poly.type
_entity_poly.pdbx_seq_one_letter_code
_entity_poly.pdbx_strand_id
1 'polypeptide(L)'
;VGGIIPLIYFARKNTSRLRIVRPEWDGRALLRICTNGCSELMSNISMSVVGMLYNTQLMKYAGEDGVTAYGTIMYVNFIFIAIFIGYATGVAPVISYHYGAGNTKELKSLLKKSSALILISSALMFGVSELMAKPLAGIFVGYDAALLDMTAHGFSIYAVSFIFAGIAIFGSV
;
A
#
# COMPACT_ATOMS: atom_id res chain seq x y z
N VAL A 1 -5.27 13.65 -15.28
CA VAL A 1 -4.57 13.15 -16.48
C VAL A 1 -4.70 11.63 -16.59
N GLY A 2 -4.55 10.85 -15.51
CA GLY A 2 -4.57 9.38 -15.53
C GLY A 2 -5.87 8.73 -16.06
N GLY A 3 -7.03 9.34 -15.88
CA GLY A 3 -8.31 8.81 -16.37
C GLY A 3 -8.66 9.21 -17.83
N ILE A 4 -8.09 10.31 -18.32
CA ILE A 4 -8.43 10.84 -19.66
C ILE A 4 -7.80 9.98 -20.76
N ILE A 5 -6.57 9.53 -20.58
CA ILE A 5 -5.86 8.71 -21.56
C ILE A 5 -6.57 7.39 -21.84
N PRO A 6 -6.93 6.56 -20.82
CA PRO A 6 -7.71 5.34 -21.01
C PRO A 6 -9.08 5.63 -21.65
N LEU A 7 -9.76 6.69 -21.23
CA LEU A 7 -11.07 7.04 -21.76
C LEU A 7 -11.00 7.37 -23.26
N ILE A 8 -10.02 8.14 -23.71
CA ILE A 8 -9.78 8.44 -25.12
C ILE A 8 -9.42 7.16 -25.89
N TYR A 9 -8.58 6.30 -25.31
CA TYR A 9 -8.18 5.04 -25.94
C TYR A 9 -9.37 4.12 -26.19
N PHE A 10 -10.24 3.93 -25.19
CA PHE A 10 -11.41 3.04 -25.30
C PHE A 10 -12.58 3.67 -26.07
N ALA A 11 -12.66 5.02 -26.15
CA ALA A 11 -13.65 5.71 -26.98
C ALA A 11 -13.33 5.65 -28.48
N ARG A 12 -12.05 5.48 -28.85
CA ARG A 12 -11.63 5.32 -30.24
C ARG A 12 -11.72 3.86 -30.69
N LYS A 13 -11.75 3.64 -32.03
CA LYS A 13 -11.61 2.29 -32.62
C LYS A 13 -10.25 1.73 -32.20
N ASN A 14 -10.25 0.71 -31.37
CA ASN A 14 -9.05 0.05 -30.87
C ASN A 14 -9.11 -1.46 -31.16
N THR A 15 -7.98 -2.14 -31.06
CA THR A 15 -7.85 -3.60 -31.24
C THR A 15 -8.16 -4.39 -29.96
N SER A 16 -8.48 -3.71 -28.86
CA SER A 16 -8.81 -4.33 -27.57
C SER A 16 -10.15 -5.06 -27.63
N ARG A 17 -10.28 -6.13 -26.86
CA ARG A 17 -11.55 -6.80 -26.60
C ARG A 17 -12.48 -5.96 -25.72
N LEU A 18 -11.93 -5.02 -24.95
CA LEU A 18 -12.70 -4.07 -24.14
C LEU A 18 -13.14 -2.89 -25.00
N ARG A 19 -14.43 -2.62 -25.02
CA ARG A 19 -15.04 -1.49 -25.74
C ARG A 19 -16.09 -0.83 -24.86
N ILE A 20 -16.26 0.49 -25.02
CA ILE A 20 -17.37 1.18 -24.40
C ILE A 20 -18.64 0.78 -25.15
N VAL A 21 -19.50 0.05 -24.47
CA VAL A 21 -20.82 -0.38 -24.97
C VAL A 21 -21.91 0.30 -24.15
N ARG A 22 -23.16 0.27 -24.66
CA ARG A 22 -24.28 0.77 -23.87
C ARG A 22 -24.43 -0.07 -22.61
N PRO A 23 -24.52 0.57 -21.41
CA PRO A 23 -24.66 -0.16 -20.17
C PRO A 23 -26.01 -0.88 -20.12
N GLU A 24 -25.98 -2.16 -19.81
CA GLU A 24 -27.15 -2.94 -19.43
C GLU A 24 -27.25 -2.95 -17.91
N TRP A 25 -28.47 -2.77 -17.41
CA TRP A 25 -28.71 -2.75 -15.97
C TRP A 25 -28.79 -4.17 -15.42
N ASP A 26 -27.75 -4.65 -14.76
CA ASP A 26 -27.74 -5.90 -14.02
C ASP A 26 -27.61 -5.65 -12.52
N GLY A 27 -28.74 -5.70 -11.81
CA GLY A 27 -28.79 -5.46 -10.37
C GLY A 27 -28.01 -6.50 -9.56
N ARG A 28 -27.86 -7.75 -10.05
CA ARG A 28 -27.08 -8.80 -9.37
C ARG A 28 -25.58 -8.54 -9.49
N ALA A 29 -25.13 -8.15 -10.68
CA ALA A 29 -23.74 -7.76 -10.90
C ALA A 29 -23.38 -6.54 -10.04
N LEU A 30 -24.25 -5.52 -9.99
CA LEU A 30 -24.07 -4.33 -9.17
C LEU A 30 -23.97 -4.69 -7.68
N LEU A 31 -24.85 -5.54 -7.16
CA LEU A 31 -24.81 -5.98 -5.77
C LEU A 31 -23.50 -6.71 -5.45
N ARG A 32 -23.03 -7.58 -6.34
CA ARG A 32 -21.74 -8.27 -6.15
C ARG A 32 -20.56 -7.32 -6.13
N ILE A 33 -20.55 -6.31 -7.00
CA ILE A 33 -19.50 -5.28 -7.03
C ILE A 33 -19.52 -4.48 -5.71
N CYS A 34 -20.71 -4.05 -5.27
CA CYS A 34 -20.84 -3.33 -4.00
C CYS A 34 -20.40 -4.16 -2.80
N THR A 35 -20.85 -5.42 -2.69
CA THR A 35 -20.44 -6.28 -1.56
C THR A 35 -18.94 -6.57 -1.57
N ASN A 36 -18.34 -6.76 -2.73
CA ASN A 36 -16.88 -6.93 -2.84
C ASN A 36 -16.13 -5.64 -2.45
N GLY A 37 -16.64 -4.49 -2.84
CA GLY A 37 -16.07 -3.18 -2.49
C GLY A 37 -16.25 -2.79 -1.01
N CYS A 38 -17.24 -3.36 -0.31
CA CYS A 38 -17.45 -3.09 1.12
C CYS A 38 -16.26 -3.48 2.00
N SER A 39 -15.53 -4.53 1.65
CA SER A 39 -14.32 -4.94 2.37
C SER A 39 -13.26 -3.86 2.32
N GLU A 40 -13.00 -3.32 1.14
CA GLU A 40 -12.03 -2.24 0.93
C GLU A 40 -12.47 -0.94 1.63
N LEU A 41 -13.75 -0.61 1.56
CA LEU A 41 -14.34 0.53 2.25
C LEU A 41 -14.17 0.43 3.77
N MET A 42 -14.43 -0.74 4.36
CA MET A 42 -14.23 -0.97 5.79
C MET A 42 -12.77 -0.84 6.20
N SER A 43 -11.85 -1.36 5.40
CA SER A 43 -10.40 -1.22 5.63
C SER A 43 -9.97 0.24 5.65
N ASN A 44 -10.43 1.03 4.67
CA ASN A 44 -10.09 2.46 4.59
C ASN A 44 -10.69 3.27 5.74
N ILE A 45 -11.93 2.98 6.15
CA ILE A 45 -12.55 3.60 7.33
C ILE A 45 -11.75 3.26 8.59
N SER A 46 -11.38 1.98 8.78
CA SER A 46 -10.61 1.54 9.93
C SER A 46 -9.25 2.24 10.00
N MET A 47 -8.54 2.36 8.89
CA MET A 47 -7.28 3.11 8.82
C MET A 47 -7.46 4.58 9.19
N SER A 48 -8.53 5.22 8.72
CA SER A 48 -8.84 6.62 9.03
C SER A 48 -9.14 6.83 10.51
N VAL A 49 -9.93 5.94 11.11
CA VAL A 49 -10.27 5.98 12.54
C VAL A 49 -9.01 5.77 13.39
N VAL A 50 -8.19 4.78 13.06
CA VAL A 50 -6.92 4.52 13.75
C VAL A 50 -5.99 5.73 13.65
N GLY A 51 -5.85 6.34 12.46
CA GLY A 51 -5.06 7.55 12.26
C GLY A 51 -5.54 8.72 13.12
N MET A 52 -6.87 8.93 13.21
CA MET A 52 -7.45 9.97 14.05
C MET A 52 -7.16 9.72 15.54
N LEU A 53 -7.30 8.48 16.02
CA LEU A 53 -6.99 8.11 17.39
C LEU A 53 -5.50 8.31 17.71
N TYR A 54 -4.60 7.91 16.82
CA TYR A 54 -3.17 8.15 16.96
C TYR A 54 -2.84 9.64 17.08
N ASN A 55 -3.36 10.47 16.17
CA ASN A 55 -3.15 11.91 16.22
C ASN A 55 -3.65 12.52 17.53
N THR A 56 -4.84 12.11 18.01
CA THR A 56 -5.40 12.58 19.28
C THR A 56 -4.54 12.19 20.49
N GLN A 57 -4.03 10.96 20.50
CA GLN A 57 -3.17 10.50 21.59
C GLN A 57 -1.79 11.16 21.54
N LEU A 58 -1.19 11.29 20.36
CA LEU A 58 0.09 11.97 20.20
C LEU A 58 0.01 13.43 20.60
N MET A 59 -1.06 14.14 20.22
CA MET A 59 -1.28 15.51 20.65
C MET A 59 -1.37 15.63 22.17
N LYS A 60 -1.97 14.67 22.85
CA LYS A 60 -2.11 14.64 24.31
C LYS A 60 -0.79 14.38 25.04
N TYR A 61 0.07 13.47 24.53
CA TYR A 61 1.27 13.02 25.23
C TYR A 61 2.56 13.68 24.76
N ALA A 62 2.67 14.04 23.49
CA ALA A 62 3.87 14.59 22.87
C ALA A 62 3.64 15.97 22.18
N GLY A 63 2.42 16.51 22.25
CA GLY A 63 2.09 17.81 21.66
C GLY A 63 2.18 17.83 20.12
N GLU A 64 2.41 19.02 19.57
CA GLU A 64 2.51 19.24 18.13
C GLU A 64 3.70 18.52 17.52
N ASP A 65 4.81 18.41 18.26
CA ASP A 65 6.01 17.72 17.81
C ASP A 65 5.77 16.23 17.57
N GLY A 66 5.00 15.57 18.45
CA GLY A 66 4.63 14.17 18.29
C GLY A 66 3.76 13.93 17.05
N VAL A 67 2.81 14.82 16.76
CA VAL A 67 1.96 14.74 15.56
C VAL A 67 2.80 14.98 14.29
N THR A 68 3.72 15.95 14.34
CA THR A 68 4.62 16.26 13.22
C THR A 68 5.59 15.11 12.92
N ALA A 69 6.18 14.51 13.96
CA ALA A 69 7.04 13.34 13.84
C ALA A 69 6.27 12.15 13.21
N TYR A 70 5.07 11.87 13.69
CA TYR A 70 4.22 10.82 13.14
C TYR A 70 3.84 11.08 11.68
N GLY A 71 3.45 12.31 11.34
CA GLY A 71 3.16 12.71 9.97
C GLY A 71 4.33 12.45 9.02
N THR A 72 5.55 12.82 9.45
CA THR A 72 6.79 12.58 8.70
C THR A 72 7.03 11.08 8.47
N ILE A 73 6.86 10.26 9.50
CA ILE A 73 6.98 8.80 9.40
C ILE A 73 5.95 8.26 8.40
N MET A 74 4.71 8.75 8.42
CA MET A 74 3.68 8.32 7.49
C MET A 74 3.98 8.66 6.03
N TYR A 75 4.60 9.80 5.73
CA TYR A 75 5.02 10.12 4.36
C TYR A 75 6.04 9.11 3.82
N VAL A 76 7.05 8.75 4.62
CA VAL A 76 8.02 7.72 4.23
C VAL A 76 7.37 6.36 4.11
N ASN A 77 6.48 6.01 5.05
CA ASN A 77 5.70 4.78 5.02
C ASN A 77 4.89 4.62 3.73
N PHE A 78 4.24 5.67 3.24
CA PHE A 78 3.48 5.61 1.98
C PHE A 78 4.36 5.23 0.80
N ILE A 79 5.61 5.73 0.74
CA ILE A 79 6.55 5.39 -0.34
C ILE A 79 6.89 3.89 -0.28
N PHE A 80 7.16 3.36 0.91
CA PHE A 80 7.55 1.96 1.09
C PHE A 80 6.38 1.00 0.83
N ILE A 81 5.20 1.33 1.34
CA ILE A 81 3.98 0.53 1.11
C ILE A 81 3.60 0.53 -0.38
N ALA A 82 3.80 1.64 -1.09
CA ALA A 82 3.52 1.71 -2.53
C ALA A 82 4.32 0.68 -3.33
N ILE A 83 5.53 0.32 -2.91
CA ILE A 83 6.34 -0.72 -3.56
C ILE A 83 5.68 -2.10 -3.39
N PHE A 84 5.20 -2.42 -2.18
CA PHE A 84 4.50 -3.69 -1.92
C PHE A 84 3.17 -3.78 -2.67
N ILE A 85 2.38 -2.71 -2.67
CA ILE A 85 1.11 -2.64 -3.41
C ILE A 85 1.37 -2.76 -4.91
N GLY A 86 2.39 -2.06 -5.44
CA GLY A 86 2.75 -2.13 -6.84
C GLY A 86 3.13 -3.55 -7.28
N TYR A 87 3.92 -4.24 -6.46
CA TYR A 87 4.27 -5.63 -6.71
C TYR A 87 3.04 -6.55 -6.65
N ALA A 88 2.25 -6.46 -5.60
CA ALA A 88 1.06 -7.29 -5.40
C ALA A 88 0.07 -7.13 -6.55
N THR A 89 -0.24 -5.88 -6.94
CA THR A 89 -1.12 -5.56 -8.07
C THR A 89 -0.55 -6.05 -9.40
N GLY A 90 0.78 -5.96 -9.58
CA GLY A 90 1.44 -6.45 -10.81
C GLY A 90 1.42 -7.97 -10.95
N VAL A 91 1.47 -8.70 -9.84
CA VAL A 91 1.47 -10.18 -9.84
C VAL A 91 0.05 -10.75 -9.88
N ALA A 92 -0.95 -10.04 -9.38
CA ALA A 92 -2.34 -10.49 -9.33
C ALA A 92 -2.91 -11.04 -10.66
N PRO A 93 -2.69 -10.40 -11.83
CA PRO A 93 -3.15 -10.94 -13.12
C PRO A 93 -2.50 -12.28 -13.47
N VAL A 94 -1.21 -12.47 -13.12
CA VAL A 94 -0.48 -13.70 -13.38
C VAL A 94 -1.02 -14.84 -12.52
N ILE A 95 -1.29 -14.55 -11.24
CA ILE A 95 -1.94 -15.49 -10.31
C ILE A 95 -3.31 -15.90 -10.86
N SER A 96 -4.13 -14.92 -11.22
CA SER A 96 -5.48 -15.15 -11.76
C SER A 96 -5.46 -16.00 -13.04
N TYR A 97 -4.51 -15.77 -13.94
CA TYR A 97 -4.33 -16.53 -15.16
C TYR A 97 -4.02 -18.02 -14.87
N HIS A 98 -3.01 -18.28 -14.03
CA HIS A 98 -2.64 -19.67 -13.70
C HIS A 98 -3.68 -20.39 -12.87
N TYR A 99 -4.41 -19.66 -12.02
CA TYR A 99 -5.53 -20.18 -11.27
C TYR A 99 -6.68 -20.63 -12.21
N GLY A 100 -7.06 -19.76 -13.15
CA GLY A 100 -8.08 -20.08 -14.14
C GLY A 100 -7.70 -21.21 -15.10
N ALA A 101 -6.39 -21.36 -15.38
CA ALA A 101 -5.85 -22.44 -16.20
C ALA A 101 -5.68 -23.77 -15.42
N GLY A 102 -5.94 -23.81 -14.11
CA GLY A 102 -5.75 -25.00 -13.27
C GLY A 102 -4.28 -25.39 -13.07
N ASN A 103 -3.33 -24.49 -13.38
CA ASN A 103 -1.91 -24.79 -13.32
C ASN A 103 -1.36 -24.60 -11.89
N THR A 104 -1.67 -25.55 -11.01
CA THR A 104 -1.29 -25.51 -9.60
C THR A 104 0.21 -25.56 -9.36
N LYS A 105 0.99 -26.15 -10.29
CA LYS A 105 2.45 -26.23 -10.18
C LYS A 105 3.09 -24.84 -10.31
N GLU A 106 2.69 -24.09 -11.34
CA GLU A 106 3.17 -22.72 -11.53
C GLU A 106 2.66 -21.79 -10.42
N LEU A 107 1.44 -21.97 -9.96
CA LEU A 107 0.88 -21.19 -8.87
C LEU A 107 1.70 -21.33 -7.57
N LYS A 108 2.08 -22.56 -7.19
CA LYS A 108 2.95 -22.83 -6.05
C LYS A 108 4.35 -22.25 -6.23
N SER A 109 4.91 -22.37 -7.43
CA SER A 109 6.22 -21.79 -7.78
C SER A 109 6.20 -20.28 -7.65
N LEU A 110 5.15 -19.64 -8.20
CA LEU A 110 4.94 -18.19 -8.14
C LEU A 110 4.80 -17.71 -6.68
N LEU A 111 3.95 -18.38 -5.90
CA LEU A 111 3.75 -18.07 -4.48
C LEU A 111 5.09 -18.12 -3.70
N LYS A 112 5.87 -19.19 -3.90
CA LYS A 112 7.17 -19.34 -3.23
C LYS A 112 8.16 -18.24 -3.62
N LYS A 113 8.27 -17.93 -4.92
CA LYS A 113 9.16 -16.89 -5.43
C LYS A 113 8.73 -15.50 -4.96
N SER A 114 7.44 -15.21 -5.00
CA SER A 114 6.89 -13.93 -4.55
C SER A 114 7.07 -13.74 -3.03
N SER A 115 6.79 -14.77 -2.23
CA SER A 115 7.01 -14.71 -0.79
C SER A 115 8.48 -14.47 -0.45
N ALA A 116 9.41 -15.15 -1.13
CA ALA A 116 10.84 -14.92 -0.94
C ALA A 116 11.25 -13.49 -1.31
N LEU A 117 10.77 -12.99 -2.45
CA LEU A 117 11.06 -11.64 -2.90
C LEU A 117 10.53 -10.59 -1.92
N ILE A 118 9.32 -10.78 -1.41
CA ILE A 118 8.70 -9.86 -0.43
C ILE A 118 9.47 -9.88 0.88
N LEU A 119 9.86 -11.05 1.39
CA LEU A 119 10.66 -11.15 2.60
C LEU A 119 12.01 -10.45 2.46
N ILE A 120 12.68 -10.63 1.32
CA ILE A 120 13.96 -9.95 1.03
C ILE A 120 13.74 -8.44 0.95
N SER A 121 12.70 -8.00 0.24
CA SER A 121 12.37 -6.57 0.12
C SER A 121 12.01 -5.96 1.47
N SER A 122 11.24 -6.67 2.30
CA SER A 122 10.87 -6.21 3.66
C SER A 122 12.10 -6.08 4.55
N ALA A 123 13.00 -7.06 4.54
CA ALA A 123 14.25 -7.01 5.29
C ALA A 123 15.16 -5.86 4.81
N LEU A 124 15.23 -5.64 3.50
CA LEU A 124 15.99 -4.55 2.91
C LEU A 124 15.40 -3.20 3.31
N MET A 125 14.08 -3.04 3.27
CA MET A 125 13.40 -1.80 3.69
C MET A 125 13.59 -1.55 5.19
N PHE A 126 13.52 -2.58 6.02
CA PHE A 126 13.85 -2.47 7.44
C PHE A 126 15.29 -1.97 7.63
N GLY A 127 16.27 -2.60 6.96
CA GLY A 127 17.67 -2.18 7.03
C GLY A 127 17.91 -0.75 6.54
N VAL A 128 17.29 -0.35 5.43
CA VAL A 128 17.34 1.02 4.90
C VAL A 128 16.72 1.99 5.91
N SER A 129 15.58 1.63 6.51
CA SER A 129 14.92 2.47 7.51
C SER A 129 15.79 2.72 8.73
N GLU A 130 16.48 1.69 9.25
CA GLU A 130 17.38 1.82 10.39
C GLU A 130 18.61 2.68 10.05
N LEU A 131 19.25 2.43 8.92
CA LEU A 131 20.46 3.15 8.50
C LEU A 131 20.17 4.59 8.11
N MET A 132 19.00 4.86 7.55
CA MET A 132 18.63 6.17 7.00
C MET A 132 17.58 6.90 7.84
N ALA A 133 17.27 6.45 9.05
CA ALA A 133 16.26 7.09 9.90
C ALA A 133 16.52 8.59 10.08
N LYS A 134 17.74 8.97 10.48
CA LYS A 134 18.14 10.38 10.66
C LYS A 134 18.16 11.18 9.35
N PRO A 135 18.80 10.71 8.25
CA PRO A 135 18.73 11.41 6.96
C PRO A 135 17.32 11.58 6.43
N LEU A 136 16.47 10.55 6.52
CA LEU A 136 15.08 10.63 6.08
C LEU A 136 14.25 11.59 6.92
N ALA A 137 14.39 11.55 8.24
CA ALA A 137 13.76 12.53 9.13
C ALA A 137 14.27 13.95 8.84
N GLY A 138 15.57 14.11 8.58
CA GLY A 138 16.20 15.40 8.28
C GLY A 138 15.67 16.10 7.03
N ILE A 139 15.16 15.37 6.05
CA ILE A 139 14.53 15.96 4.86
C ILE A 139 13.27 16.77 5.23
N PHE A 140 12.52 16.32 6.24
CA PHE A 140 11.25 16.92 6.63
C PHE A 140 11.35 17.83 7.85
N VAL A 141 12.15 17.45 8.86
CA VAL A 141 12.20 18.10 10.17
C VAL A 141 13.62 18.50 10.59
N GLY A 142 14.54 18.70 9.64
CA GLY A 142 15.94 19.04 9.89
C GLY A 142 16.19 20.44 10.50
N TYR A 143 15.16 21.25 10.65
CA TYR A 143 15.23 22.58 11.26
C TYR A 143 15.21 22.55 12.80
N ASP A 144 14.80 21.44 13.42
CA ASP A 144 14.76 21.26 14.87
C ASP A 144 15.42 19.94 15.27
N ALA A 145 16.47 20.03 16.09
CA ALA A 145 17.26 18.86 16.48
C ALA A 145 16.50 17.92 17.42
N ALA A 146 15.62 18.44 18.29
CA ALA A 146 14.83 17.62 19.20
C ALA A 146 13.75 16.85 18.45
N LEU A 147 13.07 17.53 17.54
CA LEU A 147 12.06 16.92 16.67
C LEU A 147 12.68 15.88 15.72
N LEU A 148 13.89 16.15 15.21
CA LEU A 148 14.63 15.22 14.37
C LEU A 148 14.97 13.92 15.12
N ASP A 149 15.48 14.02 16.34
CA ASP A 149 15.82 12.84 17.15
C ASP A 149 14.55 12.06 17.55
N MET A 150 13.47 12.75 17.89
CA MET A 150 12.17 12.12 18.17
C MET A 150 11.65 11.38 16.93
N THR A 151 11.68 12.01 15.78
CA THR A 151 11.22 11.42 14.51
C THR A 151 12.07 10.22 14.12
N ALA A 152 13.39 10.32 14.22
CA ALA A 152 14.32 9.24 13.90
C ALA A 152 14.09 8.02 14.82
N HIS A 153 13.92 8.27 16.13
CA HIS A 153 13.64 7.20 17.09
C HIS A 153 12.27 6.52 16.80
N GLY A 154 11.23 7.33 16.59
CA GLY A 154 9.91 6.83 16.20
C GLY A 154 9.94 6.03 14.90
N PHE A 155 10.75 6.46 13.93
CA PHE A 155 10.92 5.79 12.65
C PHE A 155 11.59 4.41 12.80
N SER A 156 12.64 4.28 13.63
CA SER A 156 13.26 2.98 13.94
C SER A 156 12.27 2.00 14.56
N ILE A 157 11.46 2.45 15.52
CA ILE A 157 10.41 1.60 16.11
C ILE A 157 9.39 1.19 15.05
N TYR A 158 8.97 2.14 14.21
CA TYR A 158 7.99 1.89 13.15
C TYR A 158 8.54 0.96 12.06
N ALA A 159 9.83 0.99 11.78
CA ALA A 159 10.50 0.20 10.75
C ALA A 159 10.25 -1.32 10.90
N VAL A 160 10.10 -1.80 12.14
CA VAL A 160 9.75 -3.20 12.42
C VAL A 160 8.44 -3.61 11.71
N SER A 161 7.51 -2.69 11.54
CA SER A 161 6.24 -2.95 10.86
C SER A 161 6.41 -3.33 9.39
N PHE A 162 7.48 -2.89 8.71
CA PHE A 162 7.72 -3.19 7.30
C PHE A 162 7.96 -4.68 7.05
N ILE A 163 8.50 -5.40 8.05
CA ILE A 163 8.72 -6.85 7.96
C ILE A 163 7.39 -7.57 7.78
N PHE A 164 6.36 -7.12 8.50
CA PHE A 164 5.03 -7.74 8.47
C PHE A 164 4.13 -7.17 7.37
N ALA A 165 4.30 -5.89 7.05
CA ALA A 165 3.47 -5.19 6.07
C ALA A 165 3.54 -5.83 4.68
N GLY A 166 4.74 -6.20 4.22
CA GLY A 166 4.91 -6.84 2.92
C GLY A 166 4.16 -8.17 2.83
N ILE A 167 4.24 -9.00 3.87
CA ILE A 167 3.54 -10.30 3.93
C ILE A 167 2.03 -10.09 3.97
N ALA A 168 1.56 -9.13 4.79
CA ALA A 168 0.14 -8.85 4.93
C ALA A 168 -0.47 -8.34 3.62
N ILE A 169 0.18 -7.40 2.93
CA ILE A 169 -0.28 -6.83 1.66
C ILE A 169 -0.33 -7.91 0.58
N PHE A 170 0.73 -8.70 0.43
CA PHE A 170 0.76 -9.76 -0.58
C PHE A 170 -0.25 -10.88 -0.29
N GLY A 171 -0.45 -11.22 0.98
CA GLY A 171 -1.40 -12.27 1.38
C GLY A 171 -2.86 -11.86 1.25
N SER A 172 -3.16 -10.55 1.09
CA SER A 172 -4.52 -10.02 0.91
C SER A 172 -4.95 -9.93 -0.56
N VAL A 173 -4.04 -10.10 -1.52
CA VAL A 173 -4.25 -10.04 -2.98
C VAL A 173 -4.32 -11.43 -3.60
#